data_37e53f52c01bb44e767a490263fbcb5f
#
_entry.id   37e53f52c01bb44e767a490263fbcb5f
#
_cell.length_a   1.000
_cell.length_b   1.000
_cell.length_c   1.000
_cell.angle_alpha   90.00
_cell.angle_beta   90.00
_cell.angle_gamma   90.00
#
_symmetry.space_group_name_H-M   'P 1'
#
loop_
_entity.id
_entity.type
_entity.pdbx_description
1 polymer ?
#
loop_
_entity_poly.entity_id
_entity_poly.type
_entity_poly.pdbx_seq_one_letter_code
_entity_poly.pdbx_strand_id
1 'polypeptide(L)'
;MAVRNVMKYSLGPVLYYWSKETLEDFYQQAAHSSADTIYLGEAVCSKRRATKVGDWLDMAKNLASGGKQVVLSTLALVQASSELNELKRYVDNGDFLIEASDLGVVNLCADRNLPFVAGHALNCYNAVTLRLLQKQGMMRWCMPVELSRDWLVNMLKQCEELGIRDKFEVEVLSYGHLPLAYSARCFTARSEDKPKDECETCCIKYPNGRDMLSQENQQVFVLNGIQTMSGYVYNLGNELKSMDALVDMVRLSPMGTNTFAMIDAFRANENGAAPLVLEAHSDCNGYWKRLAGLELQA
;
A
#
# COMPACT_ATOMS: atom_id res chain seq x y z
N MET A 1 -25.99 -4.85 19.97
CA MET A 1 -24.66 -5.42 19.70
C MET A 1 -24.37 -5.12 18.25
N ALA A 2 -23.41 -4.25 17.96
CA ALA A 2 -22.97 -4.03 16.58
C ALA A 2 -22.41 -5.38 16.05
N VAL A 3 -22.84 -5.80 14.88
CA VAL A 3 -22.29 -6.98 14.19
C VAL A 3 -20.81 -6.66 13.98
N ARG A 4 -19.94 -7.47 14.59
CA ARG A 4 -18.50 -7.35 14.42
C ARG A 4 -18.21 -7.60 12.93
N ASN A 5 -17.81 -6.57 12.19
CA ASN A 5 -17.30 -6.79 10.84
C ASN A 5 -16.04 -7.65 10.95
N VAL A 6 -16.03 -8.79 10.27
CA VAL A 6 -14.83 -9.62 10.16
C VAL A 6 -13.77 -8.80 9.46
N MET A 7 -12.57 -8.71 10.06
CA MET A 7 -11.45 -7.98 9.47
C MET A 7 -11.08 -8.58 8.11
N LYS A 8 -10.95 -7.73 7.10
CA LYS A 8 -10.53 -8.15 5.77
C LYS A 8 -9.01 -8.03 5.62
N TYR A 9 -8.45 -8.82 4.72
CA TYR A 9 -7.02 -8.85 4.43
C TYR A 9 -6.77 -8.46 2.98
N SER A 10 -5.93 -7.46 2.76
CA SER A 10 -5.54 -7.06 1.42
C SER A 10 -4.06 -7.33 1.18
N LEU A 11 -3.76 -7.80 -0.03
CA LEU A 11 -2.43 -7.84 -0.58
C LEU A 11 -2.21 -6.52 -1.34
N GLY A 12 -1.26 -5.70 -0.88
CA GLY A 12 -0.89 -4.43 -1.52
C GLY A 12 -0.30 -4.62 -2.92
N PRO A 13 -0.12 -3.56 -3.70
CA PRO A 13 0.58 -3.66 -4.97
C PRO A 13 2.05 -4.02 -4.73
N VAL A 14 2.65 -4.74 -5.69
CA VAL A 14 4.10 -4.95 -5.69
C VAL A 14 4.79 -3.60 -5.92
N LEU A 15 5.53 -3.12 -4.92
CA LEU A 15 6.22 -1.83 -4.98
C LEU A 15 7.60 -1.94 -5.65
N TYR A 16 8.19 -3.12 -5.68
CA TYR A 16 9.51 -3.38 -6.27
C TYR A 16 9.42 -3.52 -7.80
N TYR A 17 10.56 -3.34 -8.46
CA TYR A 17 10.61 -3.52 -9.90
C TYR A 17 11.03 -4.94 -10.23
N TRP A 18 10.05 -5.80 -10.46
CA TRP A 18 10.23 -7.19 -10.88
C TRP A 18 10.04 -7.32 -12.41
N SER A 19 10.54 -8.40 -12.97
CA SER A 19 10.27 -8.73 -14.39
C SER A 19 8.77 -9.03 -14.58
N LYS A 20 8.30 -8.91 -15.81
CA LYS A 20 6.90 -9.21 -16.14
C LYS A 20 6.54 -10.66 -15.76
N GLU A 21 7.41 -11.61 -16.07
CA GLU A 21 7.21 -13.03 -15.73
C GLU A 21 7.08 -13.23 -14.21
N THR A 22 7.96 -12.60 -13.43
CA THR A 22 7.91 -12.68 -11.96
C THR A 22 6.61 -12.09 -11.40
N LEU A 23 6.12 -10.99 -11.99
CA LEU A 23 4.86 -10.39 -11.60
C LEU A 23 3.66 -11.28 -11.95
N GLU A 24 3.63 -11.84 -13.15
CA GLU A 24 2.57 -12.75 -13.61
C GLU A 24 2.51 -13.99 -12.71
N ASP A 25 3.64 -14.62 -12.42
CA ASP A 25 3.73 -15.78 -11.52
C ASP A 25 3.27 -15.43 -10.10
N PHE A 26 3.68 -14.27 -9.59
CA PHE A 26 3.28 -13.80 -8.26
C PHE A 26 1.76 -13.59 -8.17
N TYR A 27 1.15 -12.90 -9.12
CA TYR A 27 -0.29 -12.65 -9.11
C TYR A 27 -1.11 -13.90 -9.41
N GLN A 28 -0.57 -14.86 -10.17
CA GLN A 28 -1.20 -16.17 -10.33
C GLN A 28 -1.27 -16.93 -8.98
N GLN A 29 -0.19 -16.89 -8.19
CA GLN A 29 -0.19 -17.47 -6.84
C GLN A 29 -1.11 -16.67 -5.89
N ALA A 30 -1.13 -15.34 -5.99
CA ALA A 30 -2.00 -14.48 -5.20
C ALA A 30 -3.49 -14.82 -5.37
N ALA A 31 -3.92 -15.28 -6.54
CA ALA A 31 -5.29 -15.73 -6.79
C ALA A 31 -5.73 -16.84 -5.82
N HIS A 32 -4.80 -17.69 -5.38
CA HIS A 32 -5.04 -18.80 -4.47
C HIS A 32 -4.76 -18.47 -3.00
N SER A 33 -4.27 -17.26 -2.70
CA SER A 33 -4.00 -16.81 -1.32
C SER A 33 -5.29 -16.57 -0.55
N SER A 34 -5.17 -16.43 0.78
CA SER A 34 -6.29 -16.10 1.65
C SER A 34 -6.61 -14.58 1.68
N ALA A 35 -5.98 -13.75 0.84
CA ALA A 35 -6.34 -12.34 0.70
C ALA A 35 -7.76 -12.16 0.16
N ASP A 36 -8.52 -11.21 0.72
CA ASP A 36 -9.86 -10.84 0.25
C ASP A 36 -9.77 -9.86 -0.93
N THR A 37 -8.82 -8.92 -0.84
CA THR A 37 -8.59 -7.87 -1.83
C THR A 37 -7.15 -7.94 -2.33
N ILE A 38 -6.96 -7.77 -3.63
CA ILE A 38 -5.63 -7.73 -4.25
C ILE A 38 -5.48 -6.42 -5.00
N TYR A 39 -4.43 -5.68 -4.65
CA TYR A 39 -4.00 -4.47 -5.34
C TYR A 39 -2.93 -4.81 -6.36
N LEU A 40 -3.02 -4.23 -7.55
CA LEU A 40 -1.99 -4.38 -8.59
C LEU A 40 -1.91 -3.14 -9.46
N GLY A 41 -0.76 -2.89 -10.04
CA GLY A 41 -0.48 -1.70 -10.86
C GLY A 41 0.88 -1.10 -10.54
N GLU A 42 1.40 -0.23 -11.39
CA GLU A 42 2.65 0.48 -11.11
C GLU A 42 2.35 1.72 -10.24
N ALA A 43 2.75 1.63 -8.97
CA ALA A 43 2.51 2.69 -7.99
C ALA A 43 3.73 3.61 -7.77
N VAL A 44 4.91 3.22 -8.24
CA VAL A 44 6.17 3.88 -7.88
C VAL A 44 6.73 4.76 -8.98
N CYS A 45 6.96 4.23 -10.18
CA CYS A 45 7.70 4.97 -11.21
C CYS A 45 7.21 4.68 -12.63
N SER A 46 6.75 5.71 -13.34
CA SER A 46 6.26 5.63 -14.73
C SER A 46 7.30 5.13 -15.76
N LYS A 47 8.58 5.08 -15.39
CA LYS A 47 9.64 4.53 -16.25
C LYS A 47 9.72 3.00 -16.21
N ARG A 48 9.08 2.36 -15.24
CA ARG A 48 8.97 0.89 -15.12
C ARG A 48 7.92 0.38 -16.10
N ARG A 49 8.34 0.00 -17.29
CA ARG A 49 7.44 -0.34 -18.41
C ARG A 49 7.51 -1.81 -18.83
N ALA A 50 8.04 -2.68 -17.99
CA ALA A 50 8.03 -4.12 -18.23
C ALA A 50 6.59 -4.66 -18.36
N THR A 51 5.68 -4.11 -17.57
CA THR A 51 4.25 -4.43 -17.57
C THR A 51 3.45 -3.21 -18.05
N LYS A 52 2.56 -3.40 -19.01
CA LYS A 52 1.74 -2.35 -19.62
C LYS A 52 0.34 -2.36 -19.00
N VAL A 53 -0.45 -1.29 -19.23
CA VAL A 53 -1.84 -1.19 -18.74
C VAL A 53 -2.68 -2.41 -19.16
N GLY A 54 -2.54 -2.91 -20.40
CA GLY A 54 -3.25 -4.11 -20.85
C GLY A 54 -2.89 -5.36 -20.04
N ASP A 55 -1.61 -5.56 -19.76
CA ASP A 55 -1.13 -6.70 -18.96
C ASP A 55 -1.69 -6.63 -17.53
N TRP A 56 -1.72 -5.44 -16.92
CA TRP A 56 -2.33 -5.22 -15.60
C TRP A 56 -3.83 -5.54 -15.60
N LEU A 57 -4.56 -5.13 -16.64
CA LEU A 57 -5.99 -5.41 -16.76
C LEU A 57 -6.28 -6.90 -16.97
N ASP A 58 -5.43 -7.61 -17.72
CA ASP A 58 -5.58 -9.06 -17.92
C ASP A 58 -5.32 -9.84 -16.63
N MET A 59 -4.28 -9.47 -15.86
CA MET A 59 -4.05 -10.02 -14.52
C MET A 59 -5.23 -9.72 -13.57
N ALA A 60 -5.76 -8.50 -13.61
CA ALA A 60 -6.92 -8.09 -12.81
C ALA A 60 -8.16 -8.95 -13.10
N LYS A 61 -8.46 -9.21 -14.36
CA LYS A 61 -9.58 -10.07 -14.78
C LYS A 61 -9.39 -11.51 -14.29
N ASN A 62 -8.17 -12.03 -14.38
CA ASN A 62 -7.87 -13.38 -13.89
C ASN A 62 -8.09 -13.49 -12.36
N LEU A 63 -7.64 -12.50 -11.59
CA LEU A 63 -7.85 -12.44 -10.14
C LEU A 63 -9.35 -12.34 -9.78
N ALA A 64 -10.07 -11.47 -10.47
CA ALA A 64 -11.52 -11.29 -10.26
C ALA A 64 -12.31 -12.55 -10.59
N SER A 65 -11.95 -13.27 -11.65
CA SER A 65 -12.57 -14.54 -12.01
C SER A 65 -12.38 -15.62 -10.93
N GLY A 66 -11.29 -15.52 -10.15
CA GLY A 66 -11.03 -16.33 -8.96
C GLY A 66 -11.78 -15.88 -7.70
N GLY A 67 -12.66 -14.88 -7.79
CA GLY A 67 -13.47 -14.37 -6.68
C GLY A 67 -12.80 -13.33 -5.79
N LYS A 68 -11.65 -12.78 -6.19
CA LYS A 68 -10.96 -11.72 -5.45
C LYS A 68 -11.56 -10.35 -5.75
N GLN A 69 -11.65 -9.48 -4.72
CA GLN A 69 -11.82 -8.06 -4.98
C GLN A 69 -10.50 -7.52 -5.56
N VAL A 70 -10.58 -6.78 -6.64
CA VAL A 70 -9.41 -6.24 -7.33
C VAL A 70 -9.42 -4.72 -7.28
N VAL A 71 -8.25 -4.12 -7.00
CA VAL A 71 -8.04 -2.67 -7.01
C VAL A 71 -6.82 -2.35 -7.85
N LEU A 72 -6.96 -1.45 -8.80
CA LEU A 72 -5.85 -0.98 -9.63
C LEU A 72 -5.16 0.21 -8.96
N SER A 73 -3.91 0.01 -8.55
CA SER A 73 -3.08 1.05 -7.92
C SER A 73 -2.48 1.97 -8.98
N THR A 74 -2.37 3.24 -8.65
CA THR A 74 -1.85 4.29 -9.53
C THR A 74 -0.60 4.94 -8.96
N LEU A 75 0.16 5.63 -9.82
CA LEU A 75 1.38 6.34 -9.43
C LEU A 75 1.14 7.30 -8.26
N ALA A 76 2.04 7.25 -7.27
CA ALA A 76 2.05 8.16 -6.14
C ALA A 76 2.59 9.55 -6.49
N LEU A 77 3.28 9.71 -7.62
CA LEU A 77 3.83 10.96 -8.07
C LEU A 77 3.69 11.07 -9.59
N VAL A 78 2.88 12.01 -10.03
CA VAL A 78 2.60 12.30 -11.44
C VAL A 78 3.31 13.58 -11.83
N GLN A 79 4.17 13.52 -12.87
CA GLN A 79 5.02 14.63 -13.31
C GLN A 79 4.74 15.11 -14.73
N ALA A 80 4.22 14.23 -15.59
CA ALA A 80 4.09 14.51 -17.02
C ALA A 80 2.64 14.30 -17.51
N SER A 81 2.25 15.09 -18.52
CA SER A 81 0.94 14.94 -19.16
C SER A 81 0.72 13.54 -19.78
N SER A 82 1.79 12.87 -20.22
CA SER A 82 1.71 11.51 -20.73
C SER A 82 1.32 10.50 -19.65
N GLU A 83 1.77 10.69 -18.41
CA GLU A 83 1.39 9.87 -17.25
C GLU A 83 -0.10 10.04 -16.93
N LEU A 84 -0.62 11.28 -16.97
CA LEU A 84 -2.04 11.53 -16.81
C LEU A 84 -2.88 10.83 -17.89
N ASN A 85 -2.41 10.77 -19.13
CA ASN A 85 -3.13 10.08 -20.20
C ASN A 85 -3.13 8.55 -19.99
N GLU A 86 -2.09 7.99 -19.42
CA GLU A 86 -2.04 6.58 -19.03
C GLU A 86 -3.00 6.32 -17.86
N LEU A 87 -3.01 7.18 -16.84
CA LEU A 87 -3.92 7.08 -15.70
C LEU A 87 -5.40 7.16 -16.10
N LYS A 88 -5.75 7.96 -17.12
CA LYS A 88 -7.11 7.96 -17.69
C LYS A 88 -7.51 6.54 -18.17
N ARG A 89 -6.60 5.80 -18.78
CA ARG A 89 -6.89 4.42 -19.25
C ARG A 89 -7.13 3.47 -18.08
N TYR A 90 -6.43 3.66 -16.94
CA TYR A 90 -6.72 2.92 -15.72
C TYR A 90 -8.10 3.28 -15.17
N VAL A 91 -8.43 4.56 -15.06
CA VAL A 91 -9.72 5.03 -14.55
C VAL A 91 -10.88 4.58 -15.44
N ASP A 92 -10.69 4.60 -16.76
CA ASP A 92 -11.69 4.18 -17.74
C ASP A 92 -11.76 2.65 -17.95
N ASN A 93 -11.24 1.83 -17.01
CA ASN A 93 -11.22 0.37 -17.12
C ASN A 93 -12.62 -0.29 -17.10
N GLY A 94 -13.61 0.34 -16.48
CA GLY A 94 -15.01 -0.09 -16.44
C GLY A 94 -15.36 -1.13 -15.37
N ASP A 95 -14.39 -1.90 -14.84
CA ASP A 95 -14.65 -3.10 -14.04
C ASP A 95 -14.09 -3.01 -12.60
N PHE A 96 -12.94 -2.33 -12.40
CA PHE A 96 -12.18 -2.41 -11.17
C PHE A 96 -12.09 -1.06 -10.46
N LEU A 97 -12.07 -1.11 -9.12
CA LEU A 97 -11.78 0.04 -8.28
C LEU A 97 -10.37 0.58 -8.56
N ILE A 98 -10.21 1.88 -8.38
CA ILE A 98 -8.93 2.56 -8.51
C ILE A 98 -8.43 2.95 -7.13
N GLU A 99 -7.17 2.66 -6.81
CA GLU A 99 -6.45 3.31 -5.71
C GLU A 99 -5.83 4.59 -6.25
N ALA A 100 -6.38 5.72 -5.83
CA ALA A 100 -5.86 7.03 -6.14
C ALA A 100 -4.71 7.38 -5.18
N SER A 101 -3.51 7.49 -5.70
CA SER A 101 -2.31 7.88 -4.95
C SER A 101 -1.84 9.31 -5.26
N ASP A 102 -2.50 9.98 -6.21
CA ASP A 102 -2.31 11.38 -6.60
C ASP A 102 -3.68 12.07 -6.76
N LEU A 103 -3.76 13.38 -6.42
CA LEU A 103 -5.00 14.15 -6.52
C LEU A 103 -5.53 14.25 -7.96
N GLY A 104 -4.66 14.16 -8.96
CA GLY A 104 -5.09 14.12 -10.37
C GLY A 104 -5.97 12.89 -10.65
N VAL A 105 -5.66 11.74 -10.03
CA VAL A 105 -6.48 10.52 -10.14
C VAL A 105 -7.80 10.68 -9.38
N VAL A 106 -7.78 11.29 -8.20
CA VAL A 106 -9.00 11.63 -7.44
C VAL A 106 -9.94 12.44 -8.32
N ASN A 107 -9.43 13.48 -8.97
CA ASN A 107 -10.23 14.31 -9.87
C ASN A 107 -10.76 13.51 -11.08
N LEU A 108 -9.94 12.66 -11.68
CA LEU A 108 -10.37 11.79 -12.78
C LEU A 108 -11.52 10.85 -12.39
N CYS A 109 -11.50 10.29 -11.18
CA CYS A 109 -12.59 9.46 -10.65
C CYS A 109 -13.83 10.30 -10.35
N ALA A 110 -13.68 11.47 -9.73
CA ALA A 110 -14.79 12.37 -9.41
C ALA A 110 -15.51 12.86 -10.66
N ASP A 111 -14.79 13.27 -11.71
CA ASP A 111 -15.35 13.70 -13.00
C ASP A 111 -16.21 12.61 -13.68
N ARG A 112 -15.96 11.34 -13.35
CA ARG A 112 -16.68 10.18 -13.89
C ARG A 112 -17.69 9.57 -12.91
N ASN A 113 -17.85 10.17 -11.72
CA ASN A 113 -18.66 9.64 -10.63
C ASN A 113 -18.29 8.19 -10.25
N LEU A 114 -17.00 7.84 -10.31
CA LEU A 114 -16.49 6.52 -9.95
C LEU A 114 -16.04 6.48 -8.49
N PRO A 115 -16.37 5.41 -7.74
CA PRO A 115 -15.82 5.21 -6.41
C PRO A 115 -14.32 4.92 -6.50
N PHE A 116 -13.57 5.31 -5.45
CA PHE A 116 -12.12 5.07 -5.39
C PHE A 116 -11.64 4.77 -3.96
N VAL A 117 -10.45 4.19 -3.88
CA VAL A 117 -9.67 4.03 -2.65
C VAL A 117 -8.70 5.20 -2.55
N ALA A 118 -8.72 5.95 -1.46
CA ALA A 118 -7.70 6.96 -1.18
C ALA A 118 -6.43 6.26 -0.64
N GLY A 119 -5.39 6.20 -1.47
CA GLY A 119 -4.11 5.60 -1.10
C GLY A 119 -3.36 6.40 -0.03
N HIS A 120 -2.47 5.74 0.72
CA HIS A 120 -1.68 6.38 1.78
C HIS A 120 -0.84 7.57 1.28
N ALA A 121 -0.40 7.54 0.01
CA ALA A 121 0.40 8.61 -0.60
C ALA A 121 -0.35 9.94 -0.78
N LEU A 122 -1.69 9.97 -0.66
CA LEU A 122 -2.45 11.22 -0.61
C LEU A 122 -2.23 12.03 0.68
N ASN A 123 -1.56 11.47 1.67
CA ASN A 123 -1.19 12.15 2.91
C ASN A 123 -2.38 12.82 3.63
N CYS A 124 -3.47 12.06 3.83
CA CYS A 124 -4.69 12.56 4.46
C CYS A 124 -4.60 12.49 5.98
N TYR A 125 -4.22 13.60 6.61
CA TYR A 125 -3.96 13.69 8.06
C TYR A 125 -5.08 14.34 8.87
N ASN A 126 -6.23 14.67 8.28
CA ASN A 126 -7.32 15.31 9.01
C ASN A 126 -8.70 14.94 8.45
N ALA A 127 -9.70 14.94 9.30
CA ALA A 127 -11.07 14.55 8.97
C ALA A 127 -11.74 15.48 7.95
N VAL A 128 -11.31 16.75 7.84
CA VAL A 128 -11.85 17.69 6.85
C VAL A 128 -11.42 17.27 5.44
N THR A 129 -10.17 16.83 5.27
CA THR A 129 -9.68 16.26 4.00
C THR A 129 -10.43 14.97 3.66
N LEU A 130 -10.63 14.07 4.63
CA LEU A 130 -11.40 12.84 4.39
C LEU A 130 -12.85 13.14 3.98
N ARG A 131 -13.48 14.12 4.61
CA ARG A 131 -14.83 14.58 4.20
C ARG A 131 -14.85 15.10 2.77
N LEU A 132 -13.81 15.83 2.34
CA LEU A 132 -13.72 16.30 0.96
C LEU A 132 -13.61 15.12 -0.02
N LEU A 133 -12.70 14.17 0.26
CA LEU A 133 -12.51 12.99 -0.59
C LEU A 133 -13.75 12.09 -0.60
N GLN A 134 -14.44 11.94 0.54
CA GLN A 134 -15.68 11.18 0.62
C GLN A 134 -16.77 11.76 -0.28
N LYS A 135 -16.90 13.10 -0.34
CA LYS A 135 -17.82 13.77 -1.26
C LYS A 135 -17.45 13.56 -2.74
N GLN A 136 -16.19 13.29 -3.02
CA GLN A 136 -15.68 13.00 -4.38
C GLN A 136 -15.78 11.51 -4.76
N GLY A 137 -16.30 10.65 -3.86
CA GLY A 137 -16.50 9.23 -4.15
C GLY A 137 -15.53 8.29 -3.42
N MET A 138 -14.73 8.77 -2.46
CA MET A 138 -13.91 7.90 -1.65
C MET A 138 -14.76 6.90 -0.85
N MET A 139 -14.51 5.60 -1.05
CA MET A 139 -15.17 4.52 -0.33
C MET A 139 -14.25 3.77 0.64
N ARG A 140 -12.94 3.92 0.51
CA ARG A 140 -11.92 3.36 1.42
C ARG A 140 -10.78 4.35 1.54
N TRP A 141 -10.23 4.45 2.74
CA TRP A 141 -9.07 5.26 3.05
C TRP A 141 -7.96 4.40 3.63
N CYS A 142 -6.82 4.36 2.94
CA CYS A 142 -5.60 3.79 3.47
C CYS A 142 -4.88 4.84 4.31
N MET A 143 -4.75 4.57 5.61
CA MET A 143 -4.12 5.48 6.57
C MET A 143 -2.65 5.73 6.21
N PRO A 144 -2.14 6.98 6.31
CA PRO A 144 -0.70 7.25 6.23
C PRO A 144 0.11 6.39 7.20
N VAL A 145 1.24 5.89 6.71
CA VAL A 145 1.97 4.76 7.32
C VAL A 145 2.68 5.07 8.63
N GLU A 146 2.95 6.35 8.91
CA GLU A 146 3.66 6.80 10.10
C GLU A 146 2.76 7.18 11.28
N LEU A 147 1.44 6.96 11.15
CA LEU A 147 0.49 7.37 12.16
C LEU A 147 0.21 6.27 13.18
N SER A 148 -0.06 6.68 14.43
CA SER A 148 -0.30 5.76 15.53
C SER A 148 -1.77 5.35 15.65
N ARG A 149 -2.01 4.28 16.42
CA ARG A 149 -3.36 3.86 16.81
C ARG A 149 -4.15 4.99 17.48
N ASP A 150 -3.54 5.70 18.42
CA ASP A 150 -4.24 6.77 19.18
C ASP A 150 -4.62 7.93 18.25
N TRP A 151 -3.76 8.23 17.28
CA TRP A 151 -4.07 9.22 16.26
C TRP A 151 -5.28 8.78 15.42
N LEU A 152 -5.32 7.50 15.01
CA LEU A 152 -6.46 6.93 14.28
C LEU A 152 -7.75 7.04 15.08
N VAL A 153 -7.73 6.69 16.38
CA VAL A 153 -8.90 6.84 17.26
C VAL A 153 -9.43 8.28 17.26
N ASN A 154 -8.54 9.26 17.43
CA ASN A 154 -8.92 10.68 17.42
C ASN A 154 -9.46 11.12 16.06
N MET A 155 -8.86 10.64 14.98
CA MET A 155 -9.29 10.94 13.61
C MET A 155 -10.69 10.40 13.33
N LEU A 156 -10.96 9.15 13.72
CA LEU A 156 -12.28 8.52 13.52
C LEU A 156 -13.36 9.19 14.34
N LYS A 157 -13.06 9.63 15.58
CA LYS A 157 -13.98 10.44 16.38
C LYS A 157 -14.36 11.75 15.67
N GLN A 158 -13.40 12.45 15.08
CA GLN A 158 -13.69 13.64 14.26
C GLN A 158 -14.54 13.30 13.04
N CYS A 159 -14.32 12.14 12.42
CA CYS A 159 -15.15 11.66 11.32
C CYS A 159 -16.59 11.37 11.75
N GLU A 160 -16.80 10.85 12.98
CA GLU A 160 -18.13 10.69 13.59
C GLU A 160 -18.81 12.04 13.78
N GLU A 161 -18.12 13.03 14.36
CA GLU A 161 -18.63 14.39 14.55
C GLU A 161 -19.00 15.06 13.22
N LEU A 162 -18.31 14.72 12.12
CA LEU A 162 -18.60 15.20 10.76
C LEU A 162 -19.67 14.37 10.03
N GLY A 163 -20.17 13.27 10.62
CA GLY A 163 -21.18 12.37 10.05
C GLY A 163 -20.69 11.60 8.82
N ILE A 164 -19.42 11.22 8.79
CA ILE A 164 -18.81 10.51 7.64
C ILE A 164 -18.15 9.18 8.00
N ARG A 165 -18.05 8.78 9.30
CA ARG A 165 -17.32 7.56 9.71
C ARG A 165 -17.88 6.29 9.05
N ASP A 166 -19.17 6.20 8.89
CA ASP A 166 -19.91 5.09 8.31
C ASP A 166 -19.90 5.05 6.77
N LYS A 167 -19.27 6.03 6.12
CA LYS A 167 -19.30 6.20 4.67
C LYS A 167 -18.06 5.70 3.95
N PHE A 168 -17.08 5.20 4.67
CA PHE A 168 -15.85 4.65 4.10
C PHE A 168 -15.23 3.57 5.00
N GLU A 169 -14.52 2.64 4.37
CA GLU A 169 -13.70 1.64 5.05
C GLU A 169 -12.33 2.25 5.43
N VAL A 170 -11.78 1.80 6.56
CA VAL A 170 -10.43 2.16 7.02
C VAL A 170 -9.49 0.99 6.74
N GLU A 171 -8.41 1.26 6.02
CA GLU A 171 -7.37 0.30 5.71
C GLU A 171 -6.03 0.74 6.31
N VAL A 172 -5.30 -0.19 6.94
CA VAL A 172 -4.00 0.07 7.58
C VAL A 172 -2.94 -0.85 6.99
N LEU A 173 -1.82 -0.26 6.51
CA LEU A 173 -0.64 -1.03 6.12
C LEU A 173 -0.04 -1.66 7.36
N SER A 174 -0.04 -2.98 7.44
CA SER A 174 0.25 -3.76 8.65
C SER A 174 1.45 -4.70 8.52
N TYR A 175 1.97 -4.88 7.29
CA TYR A 175 3.15 -5.69 7.05
C TYR A 175 3.93 -5.19 5.83
N GLY A 176 5.27 -5.20 5.94
CA GLY A 176 6.22 -4.86 4.87
C GLY A 176 7.01 -3.58 5.15
N HIS A 177 7.92 -3.23 4.26
CA HIS A 177 8.61 -1.95 4.36
C HIS A 177 7.65 -0.79 4.10
N LEU A 178 7.59 0.17 5.02
CA LEU A 178 6.70 1.33 4.92
C LEU A 178 7.20 2.33 3.87
N PRO A 179 6.39 2.73 2.89
CA PRO A 179 6.75 3.80 1.97
C PRO A 179 6.66 5.17 2.66
N LEU A 180 7.79 5.63 3.21
CA LEU A 180 7.87 6.83 4.06
C LEU A 180 7.89 8.13 3.25
N ALA A 181 8.52 8.14 2.07
CA ALA A 181 8.65 9.33 1.26
C ALA A 181 8.68 9.02 -0.24
N TYR A 182 8.19 9.97 -1.02
CA TYR A 182 8.28 9.98 -2.48
C TYR A 182 9.03 11.22 -2.94
N SER A 183 9.98 11.06 -3.85
CA SER A 183 10.78 12.15 -4.37
C SER A 183 10.77 12.15 -5.89
N ALA A 184 10.64 13.32 -6.49
CA ALA A 184 10.86 13.49 -7.93
C ALA A 184 12.30 13.09 -8.35
N ARG A 185 13.20 12.90 -7.40
CA ARG A 185 14.57 12.40 -7.61
C ARG A 185 14.61 10.92 -7.26
N CYS A 186 15.21 10.10 -8.14
CA CYS A 186 15.35 8.66 -7.94
C CYS A 186 16.64 8.38 -7.15
N PHE A 187 16.52 7.99 -5.88
CA PHE A 187 17.69 7.67 -5.07
C PHE A 187 18.37 6.36 -5.46
N THR A 188 17.64 5.40 -6.04
CA THR A 188 18.25 4.19 -6.61
C THR A 188 19.15 4.55 -7.80
N ALA A 189 18.69 5.40 -8.73
CA ALA A 189 19.55 5.85 -9.82
C ALA A 189 20.77 6.65 -9.31
N ARG A 190 20.52 7.54 -8.32
CA ARG A 190 21.59 8.32 -7.70
C ARG A 190 22.67 7.43 -7.06
N SER A 191 22.27 6.33 -6.43
CA SER A 191 23.20 5.37 -5.82
C SER A 191 24.02 4.55 -6.84
N GLU A 192 23.64 4.62 -8.12
CA GLU A 192 24.34 4.07 -9.29
C GLU A 192 25.08 5.18 -10.09
N ASP A 193 25.24 6.37 -9.51
CA ASP A 193 25.82 7.55 -10.17
C ASP A 193 25.15 7.94 -11.50
N LYS A 194 23.83 7.62 -11.62
CA LYS A 194 23.03 7.93 -12.80
C LYS A 194 22.06 9.08 -12.53
N PRO A 195 21.88 10.03 -13.47
CA PRO A 195 20.76 10.95 -13.42
C PRO A 195 19.44 10.20 -13.61
N LYS A 196 18.34 10.71 -13.03
CA LYS A 196 17.00 10.07 -13.12
C LYS A 196 16.59 9.80 -14.58
N ASP A 197 16.94 10.71 -15.49
CA ASP A 197 16.49 10.62 -16.89
C ASP A 197 17.27 9.58 -17.71
N GLU A 198 18.44 9.21 -17.25
CA GLU A 198 19.32 8.19 -17.85
C GLU A 198 19.45 6.94 -16.96
N CYS A 199 18.45 6.67 -16.10
CA CYS A 199 18.53 5.60 -15.10
C CYS A 199 18.50 4.18 -15.71
N GLU A 200 18.08 4.03 -16.99
CA GLU A 200 17.96 2.72 -17.64
C GLU A 200 17.22 1.68 -16.80
N THR A 201 16.31 2.17 -15.94
CA THR A 201 15.56 1.33 -14.97
C THR A 201 16.45 0.42 -14.12
N CYS A 202 17.63 0.91 -13.68
CA CYS A 202 18.62 0.14 -12.91
C CYS A 202 18.05 -0.47 -11.61
N CYS A 203 16.89 -0.01 -11.14
CA CYS A 203 16.19 -0.58 -9.98
C CYS A 203 15.80 -2.05 -10.17
N ILE A 204 15.77 -2.58 -11.41
CA ILE A 204 15.54 -4.02 -11.66
C ILE A 204 16.64 -4.91 -11.05
N LYS A 205 17.83 -4.35 -10.82
CA LYS A 205 18.93 -5.07 -10.13
C LYS A 205 18.65 -5.31 -8.65
N TYR A 206 17.66 -4.61 -8.09
CA TYR A 206 17.33 -4.60 -6.68
C TYR A 206 15.87 -5.05 -6.47
N PRO A 207 15.58 -6.35 -6.60
CA PRO A 207 14.20 -6.87 -6.54
C PRO A 207 13.53 -6.69 -5.18
N ASN A 208 14.30 -6.41 -4.12
CA ASN A 208 13.83 -6.10 -2.77
C ASN A 208 14.15 -4.65 -2.35
N GLY A 209 14.50 -3.79 -3.31
CA GLY A 209 15.04 -2.47 -3.04
C GLY A 209 16.53 -2.51 -2.69
N ARG A 210 17.13 -1.35 -2.50
CA ARG A 210 18.55 -1.21 -2.14
C ARG A 210 18.67 -0.71 -0.72
N ASP A 211 19.30 -1.48 0.16
CA ASP A 211 19.52 -1.13 1.56
C ASP A 211 20.41 0.11 1.69
N MET A 212 20.03 0.98 2.61
CA MET A 212 20.81 2.12 3.06
C MET A 212 21.15 1.94 4.53
N LEU A 213 22.45 1.81 4.79
CA LEU A 213 22.98 1.57 6.12
C LEU A 213 23.50 2.88 6.75
N SER A 214 23.43 2.98 8.08
CA SER A 214 24.16 3.99 8.86
C SER A 214 25.65 3.66 8.90
N GLN A 215 26.45 4.55 9.50
CA GLN A 215 27.88 4.29 9.72
C GLN A 215 28.13 3.12 10.68
N GLU A 216 27.16 2.82 11.54
CA GLU A 216 27.16 1.70 12.49
C GLU A 216 26.57 0.42 11.88
N ASN A 217 26.38 0.35 10.55
CA ASN A 217 25.77 -0.76 9.82
C ASN A 217 24.32 -1.08 10.20
N GLN A 218 23.58 -0.12 10.75
CA GLN A 218 22.15 -0.29 10.96
C GLN A 218 21.40 0.00 9.65
N GLN A 219 20.48 -0.86 9.25
CA GLN A 219 19.61 -0.63 8.10
C GLN A 219 18.58 0.46 8.46
N VAL A 220 18.75 1.64 7.88
CA VAL A 220 17.90 2.81 8.18
C VAL A 220 16.76 2.93 7.19
N PHE A 221 17.05 2.74 5.90
CA PHE A 221 16.08 2.82 4.83
C PHE A 221 16.30 1.75 3.75
N VAL A 222 15.28 1.58 2.92
CA VAL A 222 15.36 0.86 1.65
C VAL A 222 15.04 1.85 0.52
N LEU A 223 15.92 1.97 -0.45
CA LEU A 223 15.74 2.80 -1.64
C LEU A 223 15.04 1.97 -2.73
N ASN A 224 13.87 2.43 -3.17
CA ASN A 224 13.07 1.75 -4.18
C ASN A 224 12.60 2.73 -5.27
N GLY A 225 13.46 2.98 -6.23
CA GLY A 225 13.17 3.99 -7.26
C GLY A 225 13.08 5.39 -6.67
N ILE A 226 11.89 5.98 -6.76
CA ILE A 226 11.58 7.30 -6.18
C ILE A 226 11.06 7.21 -4.73
N GLN A 227 10.86 6.00 -4.21
CA GLN A 227 10.46 5.76 -2.82
C GLN A 227 11.68 5.61 -1.91
N THR A 228 11.55 6.18 -0.71
CA THR A 228 12.37 5.83 0.46
C THR A 228 11.47 5.09 1.43
N MET A 229 11.83 3.86 1.76
CA MET A 229 11.04 2.99 2.60
C MET A 229 11.73 2.76 3.95
N SER A 230 10.99 2.27 4.96
CA SER A 230 11.56 1.91 6.26
C SER A 230 12.64 0.85 6.10
N GLY A 231 13.70 0.92 6.90
CA GLY A 231 14.76 -0.08 6.91
C GLY A 231 14.29 -1.42 7.47
N TYR A 232 13.47 -1.38 8.52
CA TYR A 232 12.89 -2.58 9.12
C TYR A 232 11.49 -2.86 8.55
N VAL A 233 11.10 -4.13 8.63
CA VAL A 233 9.78 -4.60 8.22
C VAL A 233 8.76 -4.21 9.29
N TYR A 234 7.79 -3.40 8.93
CA TYR A 234 6.67 -3.09 9.79
C TYR A 234 5.79 -4.33 9.93
N ASN A 235 5.49 -4.72 11.16
CA ASN A 235 4.74 -5.94 11.43
C ASN A 235 3.77 -5.74 12.59
N LEU A 236 2.48 -5.63 12.26
CA LEU A 236 1.38 -5.48 13.20
C LEU A 236 0.60 -6.77 13.42
N GLY A 237 1.16 -7.93 13.09
CA GLY A 237 0.47 -9.21 13.23
C GLY A 237 0.00 -9.50 14.65
N ASN A 238 0.69 -8.99 15.67
CA ASN A 238 0.30 -9.12 17.08
C ASN A 238 -0.62 -7.99 17.58
N GLU A 239 -0.93 -7.01 16.73
CA GLU A 239 -1.72 -5.83 17.10
C GLU A 239 -3.19 -5.90 16.64
N LEU A 240 -3.61 -6.97 15.98
CA LEU A 240 -4.94 -7.09 15.35
C LEU A 240 -6.09 -6.85 16.32
N LYS A 241 -5.97 -7.29 17.59
CA LYS A 241 -6.96 -7.01 18.63
C LYS A 241 -7.08 -5.53 18.95
N SER A 242 -5.99 -4.78 18.85
CA SER A 242 -5.97 -3.33 19.09
C SER A 242 -6.64 -2.55 17.95
N MET A 243 -6.85 -3.18 16.81
CA MET A 243 -7.51 -2.64 15.62
C MET A 243 -9.03 -2.84 15.62
N ASP A 244 -9.56 -3.70 16.50
CA ASP A 244 -10.99 -3.99 16.57
C ASP A 244 -11.83 -2.71 16.62
N ALA A 245 -12.90 -2.66 15.83
CA ALA A 245 -13.81 -1.53 15.67
C ALA A 245 -13.20 -0.23 15.06
N LEU A 246 -11.90 -0.21 14.79
CA LEU A 246 -11.21 0.95 14.18
C LEU A 246 -10.90 0.71 12.70
N VAL A 247 -10.46 -0.50 12.38
CA VAL A 247 -9.91 -0.90 11.07
C VAL A 247 -10.80 -1.94 10.43
N ASP A 248 -11.16 -1.73 9.18
CA ASP A 248 -11.98 -2.66 8.40
C ASP A 248 -11.12 -3.64 7.59
N MET A 249 -9.87 -3.23 7.25
CA MET A 249 -8.95 -3.99 6.43
C MET A 249 -7.50 -3.78 6.83
N VAL A 250 -6.72 -4.85 6.90
CA VAL A 250 -5.26 -4.79 7.05
C VAL A 250 -4.58 -5.10 5.72
N ARG A 251 -3.58 -4.28 5.36
CA ARG A 251 -2.82 -4.42 4.13
C ARG A 251 -1.46 -5.03 4.40
N LEU A 252 -1.12 -6.09 3.67
CA LEU A 252 0.21 -6.66 3.64
C LEU A 252 0.88 -6.28 2.32
N SER A 253 2.03 -5.61 2.40
CA SER A 253 2.82 -5.22 1.23
C SER A 253 3.66 -6.41 0.75
N PRO A 254 3.63 -6.75 -0.55
CA PRO A 254 4.42 -7.86 -1.08
C PRO A 254 5.92 -7.67 -0.88
N MET A 255 6.56 -8.69 -0.30
CA MET A 255 8.02 -8.80 -0.17
C MET A 255 8.56 -10.08 -0.85
N GLY A 256 7.71 -10.78 -1.60
CA GLY A 256 7.93 -12.08 -2.20
C GLY A 256 6.75 -13.00 -1.91
N THR A 257 6.85 -14.26 -2.33
CA THR A 257 5.77 -15.27 -2.16
C THR A 257 5.54 -15.66 -0.70
N ASN A 258 6.51 -15.44 0.20
CA ASN A 258 6.36 -15.59 1.64
C ASN A 258 5.26 -14.68 2.23
N THR A 259 4.88 -13.61 1.54
CA THR A 259 3.79 -12.72 1.97
C THR A 259 2.45 -13.46 2.06
N PHE A 260 2.22 -14.50 1.25
CA PHE A 260 1.00 -15.30 1.32
C PHE A 260 0.90 -16.06 2.64
N ALA A 261 1.99 -16.71 3.05
CA ALA A 261 2.04 -17.37 4.36
C ALA A 261 1.90 -16.38 5.52
N MET A 262 2.35 -15.12 5.35
CA MET A 262 2.14 -14.08 6.36
C MET A 262 0.67 -13.68 6.47
N ILE A 263 -0.10 -13.61 5.37
CA ILE A 263 -1.55 -13.38 5.43
C ILE A 263 -2.23 -14.49 6.25
N ASP A 264 -1.85 -15.75 6.00
CA ASP A 264 -2.40 -16.89 6.75
C ASP A 264 -2.05 -16.81 8.24
N ALA A 265 -0.81 -16.39 8.56
CA ALA A 265 -0.35 -16.21 9.94
C ALA A 265 -1.11 -15.08 10.66
N PHE A 266 -1.38 -13.95 10.00
CA PHE A 266 -2.21 -12.88 10.53
C PHE A 266 -3.64 -13.38 10.82
N ARG A 267 -4.26 -14.09 9.89
CA ARG A 267 -5.59 -14.69 10.10
C ARG A 267 -5.62 -15.70 11.25
N ALA A 268 -4.59 -16.53 11.37
CA ALA A 268 -4.46 -17.48 12.46
C ALA A 268 -4.35 -16.77 13.81
N ASN A 269 -3.54 -15.69 13.88
CA ASN A 269 -3.40 -14.89 15.10
C ASN A 269 -4.71 -14.18 15.50
N GLU A 270 -5.45 -13.60 14.54
CA GLU A 270 -6.79 -13.04 14.79
C GLU A 270 -7.73 -14.07 15.41
N ASN A 271 -7.62 -15.33 15.00
CA ASN A 271 -8.42 -16.44 15.50
C ASN A 271 -7.85 -17.10 16.77
N GLY A 272 -6.86 -16.50 17.41
CA GLY A 272 -6.33 -16.92 18.71
C GLY A 272 -5.16 -17.90 18.66
N ALA A 273 -4.48 -18.04 17.53
CA ALA A 273 -3.21 -18.74 17.47
C ALA A 273 -2.12 -18.03 18.30
N ALA A 274 -0.98 -18.69 18.51
CA ALA A 274 0.14 -18.10 19.22
C ALA A 274 0.62 -16.82 18.52
N PRO A 275 1.08 -15.80 19.29
CA PRO A 275 1.64 -14.58 18.72
C PRO A 275 2.77 -14.89 17.74
N LEU A 276 2.89 -14.04 16.71
CA LEU A 276 4.01 -14.11 15.78
C LEU A 276 5.32 -13.81 16.51
N VAL A 277 6.37 -14.53 16.16
CA VAL A 277 7.72 -14.21 16.60
C VAL A 277 8.22 -13.04 15.77
N LEU A 278 8.56 -11.93 16.43
CA LEU A 278 9.10 -10.72 15.80
C LEU A 278 10.60 -10.61 16.12
N GLU A 279 11.39 -10.25 15.12
CA GLU A 279 12.85 -10.20 15.23
C GLU A 279 13.33 -8.78 15.50
N ALA A 280 14.00 -8.54 16.64
CA ALA A 280 14.37 -7.22 17.17
C ALA A 280 15.22 -6.39 16.23
N HIS A 281 15.86 -6.78 15.24
CA HIS A 281 16.71 -5.97 14.34
C HIS A 281 16.26 -6.00 12.88
N SER A 282 15.07 -6.54 12.63
CA SER A 282 14.48 -6.63 11.31
C SER A 282 13.00 -6.27 11.28
N ASP A 283 12.27 -6.47 12.39
CA ASP A 283 10.87 -6.09 12.53
C ASP A 283 10.71 -4.82 13.37
N CYS A 284 9.64 -4.06 13.13
CA CYS A 284 9.25 -2.90 13.92
C CYS A 284 7.72 -2.75 13.97
N ASN A 285 7.22 -2.09 15.02
CA ASN A 285 5.82 -1.68 15.17
C ASN A 285 5.70 -0.29 15.83
N GLY A 286 6.80 0.44 15.91
CA GLY A 286 6.94 1.65 16.72
C GLY A 286 5.89 2.71 16.39
N TYR A 287 5.60 2.98 15.13
CA TYR A 287 4.60 4.02 14.78
C TYR A 287 3.22 3.71 15.35
N TRP A 288 2.75 2.47 15.27
CA TRP A 288 1.46 2.08 15.84
C TRP A 288 1.40 2.32 17.35
N LYS A 289 2.51 2.12 18.04
CA LYS A 289 2.70 2.26 19.49
C LYS A 289 3.09 3.69 19.93
N ARG A 290 3.18 4.67 19.03
CA ARG A 290 3.68 6.04 19.29
C ARG A 290 5.17 6.08 19.68
N LEU A 291 5.95 5.17 19.19
CA LEU A 291 7.40 5.11 19.34
C LEU A 291 8.09 5.48 18.03
N ALA A 292 9.43 5.54 18.05
CA ALA A 292 10.19 5.75 16.83
C ALA A 292 9.97 4.60 15.81
N GLY A 293 10.02 4.92 14.53
CA GLY A 293 9.60 3.99 13.47
C GLY A 293 10.37 2.68 13.39
N LEU A 294 11.62 2.65 13.87
CA LEU A 294 12.45 1.44 13.91
C LEU A 294 12.33 0.64 15.22
N GLU A 295 11.56 1.13 16.19
CA GLU A 295 11.41 0.43 17.46
C GLU A 295 10.43 -0.74 17.33
N LEU A 296 10.72 -1.79 18.09
CA LEU A 296 9.87 -2.95 18.29
C LEU A 296 9.46 -3.01 19.75
N GLN A 297 8.17 -3.00 20.01
CA GLN A 297 7.58 -3.25 21.33
C GLN A 297 6.79 -4.56 21.28
N ALA A 298 7.20 -5.51 22.13
CA ALA A 298 6.52 -6.79 22.32
C ALA A 298 5.15 -6.63 23.00
#